data_a727fb2a9502e2414b74276a1afbe809
#
_entry.id   a727fb2a9502e2414b74276a1afbe809
#
_cell.length_a   1.000
_cell.length_b   1.000
_cell.length_c   1.000
_cell.angle_alpha   90.00
_cell.angle_beta   90.00
_cell.angle_gamma   90.00
#
_symmetry.space_group_name_H-M   'P 1'
#
loop_
_entity.id
_entity.type
_entity.pdbx_description
1 polymer ?
#
loop_
_entity_poly.entity_id
_entity_poly.type
_entity_poly.pdbx_seq_one_letter_code
_entity_poly.pdbx_strand_id
1 'polypeptide(L)'
;NAKIISTAELLNMVGQVDYLKLDSSEPIGVIDKMIVTKDKIYILDCYTAQQIFVFDKTGNLLFRIKNKGRGPKEYQSIRDMQVDTIRNEILVNDALARSYLYFSADDGAFLHREKRSSKLLFGAYRQFVYKLSSPRTGF
;
A
#
# COMPACT_ATOMS: atom_id res chain seq x y z
N ASN A 1 30.76 8.52 3.67
CA ASN A 1 31.01 7.93 4.99
C ASN A 1 29.66 7.73 5.69
N ALA A 2 29.18 6.48 5.72
CA ALA A 2 28.01 6.13 6.52
C ALA A 2 28.42 6.16 8.01
N LYS A 3 27.76 6.99 8.82
CA LYS A 3 27.97 7.01 10.26
C LYS A 3 27.27 5.80 10.86
N ILE A 4 28.02 4.91 11.51
CA ILE A 4 27.43 3.81 12.28
C ILE A 4 26.87 4.38 13.56
N ILE A 5 25.55 4.27 13.75
CA ILE A 5 24.87 4.71 14.97
C ILE A 5 24.87 3.53 15.95
N SER A 6 25.27 3.76 17.20
CA SER A 6 25.20 2.72 18.24
C SER A 6 23.76 2.45 18.65
N THR A 7 23.50 1.25 19.20
CA THR A 7 22.17 0.87 19.72
C THR A 7 21.67 1.86 20.78
N ALA A 8 22.56 2.40 21.62
CA ALA A 8 22.23 3.38 22.63
C ALA A 8 21.80 4.73 22.02
N GLU A 9 22.50 5.20 20.96
CA GLU A 9 22.11 6.41 20.24
C GLU A 9 20.76 6.21 19.53
N LEU A 10 20.52 5.03 18.94
CA LEU A 10 19.24 4.70 18.33
C LEU A 10 18.10 4.73 19.36
N LEU A 11 18.29 4.12 20.52
CA LEU A 11 17.30 4.11 21.60
C LEU A 11 16.99 5.52 22.13
N ASN A 12 18.00 6.40 22.19
CA ASN A 12 17.79 7.80 22.59
C ASN A 12 17.05 8.64 21.53
N MET A 13 17.07 8.21 20.27
CA MET A 13 16.31 8.84 19.17
C MET A 13 14.84 8.39 19.14
N VAL A 14 14.51 7.27 19.77
CA VAL A 14 13.14 6.73 19.85
C VAL A 14 12.51 7.27 21.14
N GLY A 15 11.66 8.29 21.01
CA GLY A 15 11.02 8.92 22.17
C GLY A 15 9.95 8.07 22.83
N GLN A 16 9.05 7.51 22.02
CA GLN A 16 7.93 6.66 22.46
C GLN A 16 7.68 5.55 21.45
N VAL A 17 7.39 4.34 21.94
CA VAL A 17 6.97 3.21 21.14
C VAL A 17 5.55 2.85 21.52
N ASP A 18 4.64 2.97 20.57
CA ASP A 18 3.25 2.58 20.72
C ASP A 18 2.97 1.31 19.93
N TYR A 19 2.18 0.41 20.50
CA TYR A 19 1.76 -0.82 19.87
C TYR A 19 0.31 -0.70 19.42
N LEU A 20 0.08 -0.95 18.13
CA LEU A 20 -1.26 -1.06 17.57
C LEU A 20 -1.58 -2.53 17.33
N LYS A 21 -2.59 -3.04 18.02
CA LYS A 21 -3.12 -4.37 17.75
C LYS A 21 -4.07 -4.29 16.56
N LEU A 22 -3.78 -5.04 15.51
CA LEU A 22 -4.68 -5.20 14.38
C LEU A 22 -5.73 -6.28 14.66
N ASP A 23 -6.93 -6.09 14.11
CA ASP A 23 -7.96 -7.11 14.11
C ASP A 23 -7.45 -8.38 13.42
N SER A 24 -7.56 -9.50 14.12
CA SER A 24 -7.07 -10.82 13.67
C SER A 24 -8.20 -11.74 13.20
N SER A 25 -9.39 -11.23 12.98
CA SER A 25 -10.53 -12.00 12.44
C SER A 25 -10.20 -12.63 11.09
N GLU A 26 -9.31 -11.97 10.34
CA GLU A 26 -8.78 -12.46 9.07
C GLU A 26 -7.24 -12.52 9.13
N PRO A 27 -6.65 -13.70 8.95
CA PRO A 27 -5.21 -13.84 9.10
C PRO A 27 -4.45 -13.15 7.97
N ILE A 28 -3.43 -12.37 8.34
CA ILE A 28 -2.41 -11.86 7.44
C ILE A 28 -1.30 -12.91 7.37
N GLY A 29 -0.99 -13.39 6.17
CA GLY A 29 0.07 -14.37 5.99
C GLY A 29 1.45 -13.75 6.12
N VAL A 30 1.73 -12.76 5.28
CA VAL A 30 2.98 -11.99 5.25
C VAL A 30 2.68 -10.53 4.99
N ILE A 31 3.41 -9.65 5.65
CA ILE A 31 3.38 -8.22 5.36
C ILE A 31 4.49 -7.90 4.36
N ASP A 32 4.16 -7.88 3.06
CA ASP A 32 5.13 -7.56 2.02
C ASP A 32 5.31 -6.05 1.86
N LYS A 33 4.23 -5.30 2.05
CA LYS A 33 4.24 -3.85 2.03
C LYS A 33 3.19 -3.27 2.96
N MET A 34 3.55 -2.20 3.64
CA MET A 34 2.64 -1.42 4.48
C MET A 34 2.69 0.05 4.07
N ILE A 35 1.53 0.66 3.90
CA ILE A 35 1.37 2.09 3.68
C ILE A 35 0.49 2.64 4.79
N VAL A 36 0.99 3.67 5.47
CA VAL A 36 0.25 4.35 6.53
C VAL A 36 -0.08 5.76 6.05
N THR A 37 -1.37 6.06 6.00
CA THR A 37 -1.89 7.39 5.72
C THR A 37 -2.34 8.08 7.00
N LYS A 38 -2.93 9.26 6.89
CA LYS A 38 -3.49 9.96 8.05
C LYS A 38 -4.56 9.13 8.76
N ASP A 39 -5.43 8.45 8.00
CA ASP A 39 -6.64 7.84 8.51
C ASP A 39 -6.65 6.31 8.47
N LYS A 40 -5.79 5.70 7.63
CA LYS A 40 -5.84 4.26 7.35
C LYS A 40 -4.44 3.62 7.30
N ILE A 41 -4.42 2.31 7.48
CA ILE A 41 -3.25 1.45 7.31
C ILE A 41 -3.60 0.42 6.25
N TYR A 42 -2.77 0.33 5.22
CA TYR A 42 -2.92 -0.60 4.10
C TYR A 42 -1.80 -1.63 4.18
N ILE A 43 -2.15 -2.90 4.17
CA ILE A 43 -1.20 -4.02 4.22
C ILE A 43 -1.40 -4.88 2.99
N LEU A 44 -0.32 -5.08 2.24
CA LEU A 44 -0.27 -6.00 1.11
C LEU A 44 0.39 -7.30 1.54
N ASP A 45 -0.31 -8.40 1.32
CA ASP A 45 0.21 -9.77 1.30
C ASP A 45 0.17 -10.26 -0.15
N CYS A 46 1.30 -10.19 -0.86
CA CYS A 46 1.35 -10.53 -2.28
C CYS A 46 1.75 -11.99 -2.56
N TYR A 47 2.31 -12.70 -1.59
CA TYR A 47 2.79 -14.07 -1.79
C TYR A 47 1.88 -15.14 -1.19
N THR A 48 1.30 -14.89 -0.03
CA THR A 48 0.50 -15.89 0.68
C THR A 48 -0.99 -15.73 0.38
N ALA A 49 -1.59 -14.65 0.86
CA ALA A 49 -3.02 -14.43 0.70
C ALA A 49 -3.38 -13.77 -0.64
N GLN A 50 -2.44 -13.07 -1.26
CA GLN A 50 -2.64 -12.27 -2.48
C GLN A 50 -3.82 -11.29 -2.35
N GLN A 51 -3.81 -10.49 -1.30
CA GLN A 51 -4.85 -9.52 -1.01
C GLN A 51 -4.29 -8.29 -0.29
N ILE A 52 -5.11 -7.26 -0.23
CA ILE A 52 -4.83 -6.04 0.53
C ILE A 52 -5.83 -5.98 1.68
N PHE A 53 -5.31 -5.75 2.88
CA PHE A 53 -6.07 -5.48 4.08
C PHE A 53 -6.03 -3.98 4.37
N VAL A 54 -7.15 -3.40 4.72
CA VAL A 54 -7.25 -1.98 5.06
C VAL A 54 -7.85 -1.83 6.45
N PHE A 55 -7.09 -1.20 7.34
CA PHE A 55 -7.44 -0.97 8.73
C PHE A 55 -7.60 0.52 9.00
N ASP A 56 -8.39 0.84 10.01
CA ASP A 56 -8.41 2.18 10.61
C ASP A 56 -7.18 2.39 11.55
N LYS A 57 -7.05 3.57 12.10
CA LYS A 57 -5.93 3.92 13.00
C LYS A 57 -6.06 3.31 14.39
N THR A 58 -7.15 2.68 14.71
CA THR A 58 -7.38 1.93 15.96
C THR A 58 -7.15 0.42 15.78
N GLY A 59 -6.87 -0.02 14.54
CA GLY A 59 -6.55 -1.41 14.22
C GLY A 59 -7.74 -2.26 13.79
N ASN A 60 -8.92 -1.67 13.62
CA ASN A 60 -10.08 -2.40 13.14
C ASN A 60 -9.98 -2.63 11.62
N LEU A 61 -10.29 -3.83 11.17
CA LEU A 61 -10.37 -4.15 9.75
C LEU A 61 -11.59 -3.45 9.12
N LEU A 62 -11.34 -2.58 8.14
CA LEU A 62 -12.38 -1.87 7.40
C LEU A 62 -12.89 -2.69 6.22
N PHE A 63 -11.97 -3.15 5.37
CA PHE A 63 -12.27 -3.98 4.21
C PHE A 63 -11.01 -4.68 3.69
N ARG A 64 -11.22 -5.59 2.72
CA ARG A 64 -10.15 -6.27 2.00
C ARG A 64 -10.39 -6.21 0.50
N ILE A 65 -9.30 -6.09 -0.26
CA ILE A 65 -9.32 -6.33 -1.71
C ILE A 65 -8.77 -7.74 -1.93
N LYS A 66 -9.65 -8.67 -2.28
CA LYS A 66 -9.37 -10.10 -2.49
C LYS A 66 -9.85 -10.62 -3.84
N ASN A 67 -9.92 -9.75 -4.82
CA ASN A 67 -10.49 -10.00 -6.14
C ASN A 67 -9.51 -10.79 -7.04
N LYS A 68 -9.00 -11.93 -6.57
CA LYS A 68 -8.11 -12.78 -7.38
C LYS A 68 -8.91 -13.62 -8.35
N GLY A 69 -8.58 -13.52 -9.64
CA GLY A 69 -9.25 -14.27 -10.71
C GLY A 69 -8.83 -13.80 -12.10
N ARG A 70 -9.64 -14.12 -13.11
CA ARG A 70 -9.41 -13.76 -14.53
C ARG A 70 -10.49 -12.85 -15.11
N GLY A 71 -11.43 -12.43 -14.30
CA GLY A 71 -12.50 -11.52 -14.70
C GLY A 71 -12.01 -10.07 -14.89
N PRO A 72 -12.85 -9.21 -15.47
CA PRO A 72 -12.48 -7.83 -15.77
C PRO A 72 -12.20 -6.98 -14.55
N LYS A 73 -12.74 -7.34 -13.39
CA LYS A 73 -12.55 -6.67 -12.08
C LYS A 73 -11.60 -7.41 -11.15
N GLU A 74 -10.91 -8.43 -11.66
CA GLU A 74 -10.07 -9.34 -10.89
C GLU A 74 -8.60 -9.22 -11.31
N TYR A 75 -7.68 -9.34 -10.36
CA TYR A 75 -6.24 -9.43 -10.64
C TYR A 75 -5.80 -10.90 -10.64
N GLN A 76 -4.86 -11.24 -11.51
CA GLN A 76 -4.29 -12.58 -11.57
C GLN A 76 -3.13 -12.77 -10.60
N SER A 77 -2.28 -11.75 -10.42
CA SER A 77 -1.14 -11.78 -9.51
C SER A 77 -0.79 -10.38 -9.04
N ILE A 78 -1.22 -10.05 -7.85
CA ILE A 78 -0.87 -8.79 -7.21
C ILE A 78 0.62 -8.80 -6.83
N ARG A 79 1.35 -7.74 -7.18
CA ARG A 79 2.81 -7.62 -6.89
C ARG A 79 3.18 -6.35 -6.15
N ASP A 80 2.38 -5.33 -6.29
CA ASP A 80 2.60 -4.06 -5.61
C ASP A 80 1.28 -3.30 -5.48
N MET A 81 1.24 -2.38 -4.53
CA MET A 81 0.15 -1.45 -4.35
C MET A 81 0.67 -0.03 -4.13
N GLN A 82 -0.13 0.95 -4.50
CA GLN A 82 0.05 2.36 -4.18
C GLN A 82 -1.27 2.93 -3.65
N VAL A 83 -1.19 3.99 -2.86
CA VAL A 83 -2.38 4.70 -2.38
C VAL A 83 -2.29 6.15 -2.81
N ASP A 84 -3.26 6.59 -3.60
CA ASP A 84 -3.44 8.00 -3.97
C ASP A 84 -4.45 8.64 -3.00
N THR A 85 -3.94 9.38 -2.04
CA THR A 85 -4.78 10.05 -1.03
C THR A 85 -5.52 11.27 -1.59
N ILE A 86 -5.12 11.78 -2.75
CA ILE A 86 -5.79 12.92 -3.40
C ILE A 86 -7.03 12.44 -4.16
N ARG A 87 -6.88 11.33 -4.91
CA ARG A 87 -7.99 10.71 -5.64
C ARG A 87 -8.79 9.73 -4.81
N ASN A 88 -8.28 9.38 -3.63
CA ASN A 88 -8.85 8.37 -2.74
C ASN A 88 -8.95 6.99 -3.41
N GLU A 89 -7.85 6.59 -4.05
CA GLU A 89 -7.75 5.36 -4.85
C GLU A 89 -6.60 4.48 -4.37
N ILE A 90 -6.79 3.16 -4.50
CA ILE A 90 -5.76 2.15 -4.32
C ILE A 90 -5.41 1.60 -5.70
N LEU A 91 -4.16 1.77 -6.10
CA LEU A 91 -3.60 1.23 -7.33
C LEU A 91 -2.97 -0.13 -7.06
N VAL A 92 -3.40 -1.14 -7.78
CA VAL A 92 -2.89 -2.53 -7.71
C VAL A 92 -2.15 -2.86 -8.98
N ASN A 93 -0.90 -3.31 -8.86
CA ASN A 93 -0.11 -3.81 -9.97
C ASN A 93 -0.36 -5.31 -10.16
N ASP A 94 -1.05 -5.67 -11.25
CA ASP A 94 -1.22 -7.05 -11.69
C ASP A 94 -0.10 -7.45 -12.65
N ALA A 95 0.86 -8.22 -12.14
CA ALA A 95 2.04 -8.58 -12.90
C ALA A 95 1.75 -9.55 -14.05
N LEU A 96 0.85 -10.53 -13.86
CA LEU A 96 0.51 -11.52 -14.88
C LEU A 96 -0.36 -10.93 -15.99
N ALA A 97 -1.36 -10.14 -15.63
CA ALA A 97 -2.22 -9.48 -16.61
C ALA A 97 -1.58 -8.23 -17.25
N ARG A 98 -0.40 -7.82 -16.76
CA ARG A 98 0.32 -6.62 -17.20
C ARG A 98 -0.59 -5.39 -17.19
N SER A 99 -1.30 -5.19 -16.10
CA SER A 99 -2.28 -4.12 -15.95
C SER A 99 -2.22 -3.50 -14.56
N TYR A 100 -2.82 -2.33 -14.45
CA TYR A 100 -3.12 -1.68 -13.18
C TYR A 100 -4.62 -1.72 -12.95
N LEU A 101 -5.02 -2.07 -11.74
CA LEU A 101 -6.40 -2.01 -11.29
C LEU A 101 -6.52 -0.92 -10.24
N TYR A 102 -7.59 -0.16 -10.31
CA TYR A 102 -7.89 0.91 -9.38
C TYR A 102 -9.11 0.53 -8.55
N PHE A 103 -8.99 0.70 -7.24
CA PHE A 103 -10.03 0.43 -6.26
C PHE A 103 -10.28 1.68 -5.42
N SER A 104 -11.48 1.86 -4.97
CA SER A 104 -11.84 2.92 -4.02
C SER A 104 -11.12 2.70 -2.67
N ALA A 105 -10.51 3.74 -2.12
CA ALA A 105 -9.91 3.67 -0.81
C ALA A 105 -10.94 3.78 0.34
N ASP A 106 -12.21 4.01 0.04
CA ASP A 106 -13.27 4.04 1.06
C ASP A 106 -13.80 2.64 1.41
N ASP A 107 -14.04 1.82 0.40
CA ASP A 107 -14.73 0.53 0.56
C ASP A 107 -14.09 -0.63 -0.22
N GLY A 108 -13.02 -0.36 -0.99
CA GLY A 108 -12.37 -1.37 -1.81
C GLY A 108 -13.13 -1.75 -3.09
N ALA A 109 -14.14 -0.97 -3.50
CA ALA A 109 -14.86 -1.20 -4.73
C ALA A 109 -13.96 -1.02 -5.96
N PHE A 110 -14.10 -1.92 -6.95
CA PHE A 110 -13.37 -1.78 -8.21
C PHE A 110 -13.84 -0.54 -8.98
N LEU A 111 -12.91 0.26 -9.45
CA LEU A 111 -13.18 1.47 -10.23
C LEU A 111 -12.92 1.24 -11.73
N HIS A 112 -11.68 0.98 -12.10
CA HIS A 112 -11.29 0.74 -13.50
C HIS A 112 -9.98 -0.04 -13.62
N ARG A 113 -9.64 -0.44 -14.84
CA ARG A 113 -8.39 -1.12 -15.19
C ARG A 113 -7.71 -0.43 -16.34
N GLU A 114 -6.39 -0.32 -16.28
CA GLU A 114 -5.54 0.19 -17.34
C GLU A 114 -4.50 -0.85 -17.75
N LYS A 115 -4.28 -1.02 -19.04
CA LYS A 115 -3.16 -1.84 -19.54
C LYS A 115 -1.85 -1.12 -19.28
N ARG A 116 -0.86 -1.85 -18.81
CA ARG A 116 0.49 -1.33 -18.63
C ARG A 116 1.13 -1.12 -20.00
N SER A 117 1.29 0.13 -20.44
CA SER A 117 2.04 0.45 -21.65
C SER A 117 3.52 0.62 -21.30
N SER A 118 4.41 0.21 -22.24
CA SER A 118 5.86 0.34 -22.05
C SER A 118 6.36 1.78 -21.87
N LYS A 119 5.57 2.77 -22.29
CA LYS A 119 5.90 4.20 -22.15
C LYS A 119 5.55 4.82 -20.78
N LEU A 120 4.61 4.25 -20.02
CA LEU A 120 4.14 4.79 -18.74
C LEU A 120 4.96 4.33 -17.54
N LEU A 121 5.82 3.30 -17.67
CA LEU A 121 6.51 2.62 -16.57
C LEU A 121 7.53 3.49 -15.81
N PHE A 122 8.12 4.52 -16.42
CA PHE A 122 9.16 5.34 -15.79
C PHE A 122 8.70 6.73 -15.37
N GLY A 123 7.70 7.33 -16.02
CA GLY A 123 7.26 8.70 -15.74
C GLY A 123 6.31 8.81 -14.55
N ALA A 124 5.25 8.01 -14.53
CA ALA A 124 4.20 8.08 -13.50
C ALA A 124 4.69 7.56 -12.14
N TYR A 125 5.51 6.50 -12.12
CA TYR A 125 6.07 5.94 -10.90
C TYR A 125 7.05 6.90 -10.22
N ARG A 126 7.88 7.62 -10.99
CA ARG A 126 8.79 8.64 -10.46
C ARG A 126 8.06 9.86 -9.89
N GLN A 127 7.03 10.35 -10.55
CA GLN A 127 6.27 11.50 -10.05
C GLN A 127 5.48 11.17 -8.78
N PHE A 128 4.97 9.95 -8.66
CA PHE A 128 4.18 9.54 -7.50
C PHE A 128 5.06 9.37 -6.25
N VAL A 129 6.22 8.74 -6.36
CA VAL A 129 7.19 8.57 -5.26
C VAL A 129 7.79 9.91 -4.83
N TYR A 130 8.10 10.81 -5.77
CA TYR A 130 8.63 12.14 -5.44
C TYR A 130 7.61 13.04 -4.72
N LYS A 131 6.32 12.90 -5.02
CA LYS A 131 5.28 13.69 -4.34
C LYS A 131 5.04 13.25 -2.89
N LEU A 132 5.32 11.98 -2.55
CA LEU A 132 5.18 11.45 -1.20
C LEU A 132 6.44 11.67 -0.34
N SER A 133 7.62 11.83 -0.96
CA SER A 133 8.90 11.99 -0.26
C SER A 133 9.40 13.44 -0.15
N SER A 134 8.71 14.39 -0.77
CA SER A 134 9.08 15.80 -0.68
C SER A 134 8.50 16.41 0.60
N PRO A 135 9.32 16.82 1.59
CA PRO A 135 8.80 17.59 2.69
C PRO A 135 8.23 18.90 2.13
N ARG A 136 6.99 19.21 2.46
CA ARG A 136 6.44 20.53 2.22
C ARG A 136 7.29 21.53 3.00
N THR A 137 8.26 22.16 2.37
CA THR A 137 8.77 23.41 2.85
C THR A 137 7.64 24.43 2.63
N GLY A 138 6.83 24.59 3.69
CA GLY A 138 5.89 25.67 3.76
C GLY A 138 6.64 26.98 4.01
N PHE A 139 6.49 27.85 3.13
CA PHE A 139 6.52 29.27 3.37
C PHE A 139 5.29 29.87 2.76
#